data_14a20cadbccf3c6dce6cb9f33bf7be97
#
_entry.id   14a20cadbccf3c6dce6cb9f33bf7be97
#
_cell.length_a   1.000
_cell.length_b   1.000
_cell.length_c   1.000
_cell.angle_alpha   90.00
_cell.angle_beta   90.00
_cell.angle_gamma   90.00
#
_symmetry.space_group_name_H-M   'P 1'
#
loop_
_entity.id
_entity.type
_entity.pdbx_description
1 polymer ?
#
loop_
_entity_poly.entity_id
_entity_poly.type
_entity_poly.pdbx_seq_one_letter_code
_entity_poly.pdbx_strand_id
1 'polypeptide(L)' 'MPRNGEDARKRVRHAALELFAEHGFDQTTAAQIAGLAGVTERTFFRHFPDKREVLFDGQNI' A
#
# COMPACT_ATOMS: atom_id res chain seq x y z
N MET A 1 -5.25 -21.31 -0.67
CA MET A 1 -6.13 -20.46 0.10
C MET A 1 -5.54 -19.11 0.33
N PRO A 2 -6.28 -18.11 0.08
CA PRO A 2 -5.75 -16.76 0.30
C PRO A 2 -5.58 -16.50 1.78
N ARG A 3 -4.54 -15.76 2.07
CA ARG A 3 -4.31 -15.27 3.41
C ARG A 3 -4.77 -13.84 3.41
N ASN A 4 -5.81 -13.57 4.11
CA ASN A 4 -6.38 -12.24 4.07
C ASN A 4 -5.35 -11.17 4.35
N GLY A 5 -4.55 -11.36 5.38
CA GLY A 5 -3.58 -10.35 5.74
C GLY A 5 -2.51 -10.17 4.68
N GLU A 6 -1.94 -11.28 4.23
CA GLU A 6 -0.89 -11.22 3.22
C GLU A 6 -1.39 -10.69 1.91
N ASP A 7 -2.58 -11.12 1.53
CA ASP A 7 -3.14 -10.71 0.27
C ASP A 7 -3.40 -9.22 0.26
N ALA A 8 -3.98 -8.71 1.33
CA ALA A 8 -4.25 -7.27 1.43
C ALA A 8 -2.96 -6.48 1.42
N ARG A 9 -1.95 -6.98 2.11
CA ARG A 9 -0.68 -6.28 2.16
C ARG A 9 -0.04 -6.18 0.78
N LYS A 10 -0.08 -7.27 0.02
CA LYS A 10 0.48 -7.26 -1.32
C LYS A 10 -0.29 -6.30 -2.23
N ARG A 11 -1.60 -6.31 -2.11
CA ARG A 11 -2.42 -5.42 -2.94
C ARG A 11 -2.14 -3.97 -2.62
N VAL A 12 -2.00 -3.67 -1.35
CA VAL A 12 -1.69 -2.31 -0.93
C VAL A 12 -0.33 -1.91 -1.47
N ARG A 13 0.65 -2.78 -1.36
CA ARG A 13 1.98 -2.47 -1.83
C ARG A 13 1.98 -2.21 -3.34
N HIS A 14 1.33 -3.08 -4.10
CA HIS A 14 1.25 -2.89 -5.54
C HIS A 14 0.58 -1.60 -5.89
N ALA A 15 -0.53 -1.31 -5.23
CA ALA A 15 -1.28 -0.08 -5.50
C ALA A 15 -0.42 1.13 -5.20
N ALA A 16 0.29 1.09 -4.08
CA ALA A 16 1.12 2.22 -3.69
C ALA A 16 2.23 2.46 -4.71
N LEU A 17 2.91 1.40 -5.12
CA LEU A 17 4.01 1.55 -6.06
C LEU A 17 3.53 2.06 -7.41
N GLU A 18 2.36 1.61 -7.83
CA GLU A 18 1.78 2.12 -9.07
C GLU A 18 1.51 3.61 -8.98
N LEU A 19 0.89 4.02 -7.90
CA LEU A 19 0.56 5.43 -7.72
C LEU A 19 1.80 6.28 -7.54
N PHE A 20 2.79 5.76 -6.84
CA PHE A 20 4.05 6.49 -6.71
C PHE A 20 4.67 6.73 -8.07
N ALA A 21 4.60 5.74 -8.95
CA ALA A 21 5.17 5.88 -10.28
C ALA A 21 4.38 6.86 -11.14
N GLU A 22 3.06 6.88 -10.95
CA GLU A 22 2.21 7.75 -11.76
C GLU A 22 2.19 9.19 -11.29
N HIS A 23 2.05 9.36 -9.99
CA HIS A 23 1.83 10.69 -9.41
C HIS A 23 3.00 11.20 -8.59
N GLY A 24 3.94 10.35 -8.30
CA GLY A 24 5.02 10.71 -7.41
C GLY A 24 4.65 10.41 -5.96
N PHE A 25 5.67 10.19 -5.15
CA PHE A 25 5.47 9.82 -3.76
C PHE A 25 4.68 10.89 -3.00
N ASP A 26 5.09 12.16 -3.18
CA ASP A 26 4.46 13.24 -2.43
C ASP A 26 3.00 13.44 -2.80
N GLN A 27 2.65 13.17 -4.02
CA GLN A 27 1.28 13.37 -4.50
C GLN A 27 0.36 12.22 -4.18
N THR A 28 0.90 11.12 -3.74
CA THR A 28 0.12 9.93 -3.45
C THR A 28 -0.29 9.90 -1.98
N THR A 29 -1.58 9.68 -1.73
CA THR A 29 -2.09 9.64 -0.37
C THR A 29 -2.48 8.22 0.00
N ALA A 30 -2.58 7.97 1.31
CA ALA A 30 -3.01 6.68 1.80
C ALA A 30 -4.43 6.36 1.32
N ALA A 31 -5.28 7.36 1.22
CA ALA A 31 -6.64 7.16 0.74
C ALA A 31 -6.64 6.66 -0.70
N GLN A 32 -5.78 7.23 -1.53
CA GLN A 32 -5.68 6.81 -2.91
C GLN A 32 -5.17 5.38 -3.00
N ILE A 33 -4.17 5.06 -2.21
CA ILE A 33 -3.61 3.72 -2.22
C ILE A 33 -4.66 2.70 -1.79
N ALA A 34 -5.35 3.01 -0.70
CA ALA A 34 -6.37 2.10 -0.19
C ALA A 34 -7.47 1.90 -1.23
N GLY A 35 -7.88 2.99 -1.88
CA GLY A 35 -8.92 2.90 -2.90
C GLY A 35 -8.52 2.00 -4.04
N LEU A 36 -7.31 2.17 -4.54
CA LEU A 36 -6.86 1.36 -5.65
C LEU A 36 -6.69 -0.11 -5.24
N ALA A 37 -6.24 -0.34 -4.02
CA ALA A 37 -6.06 -1.69 -3.53
C ALA A 37 -7.37 -2.37 -3.17
N GLY A 38 -8.45 -1.60 -3.06
CA GLY A 38 -9.72 -2.17 -2.72
C GLY A 38 -9.88 -2.45 -1.23
N VAL A 39 -9.20 -1.67 -0.40
CA VAL A 39 -9.28 -1.81 1.04
C VAL A 39 -9.58 -0.44 1.65
N THR A 40 -9.87 -0.43 2.95
CA THR A 40 -10.10 0.83 3.64
C THR A 40 -8.77 1.43 4.07
N GLU A 41 -8.80 2.73 4.37
CA GLU A 41 -7.62 3.38 4.92
C GLU A 41 -7.19 2.71 6.21
N ARG A 42 -8.16 2.27 6.99
CA ARG A 42 -7.85 1.61 8.24
C ARG A 42 -7.02 0.35 7.98
N THR A 43 -7.40 -0.41 6.97
CA THR A 43 -6.65 -1.61 6.62
C THR A 43 -5.25 -1.24 6.14
N PHE A 44 -5.15 -0.16 5.36
CA PHE A 44 -3.85 0.31 4.92
C PHE A 44 -2.94 0.58 6.12
N PHE A 45 -3.43 1.35 7.08
CA PHE A 45 -2.60 1.73 8.23
C PHE A 45 -2.37 0.57 9.17
N ARG A 46 -3.17 -0.46 9.07
CA ARG A 46 -2.95 -1.66 9.85
C ARG A 46 -1.68 -2.37 9.41
N HIS A 47 -1.40 -2.33 8.11
CA HIS A 47 -0.23 -2.99 7.56
C HIS A 47 0.96 -2.06 7.41
N PHE A 48 0.69 -0.80 7.13
CA PHE A 48 1.74 0.19 6.90
C PHE A 48 1.42 1.45 7.68
N PRO A 49 2.18 1.75 8.73
CA PRO A 49 1.90 2.95 9.54
C PRO A 49 2.01 4.24 8.75
N ASP A 50 2.77 4.22 7.67
CA ASP A 50 3.00 5.40 6.85
C ASP A 50 3.19 4.92 5.43
N LYS A 51 2.88 5.78 4.45
CA LYS A 51 3.08 5.38 3.06
C LYS A 51 4.54 5.08 2.76
N ARG A 52 5.44 5.66 3.52
CA ARG A 52 6.87 5.38 3.36
C ARG A 52 7.22 3.94 3.69
N GLU A 53 6.46 3.34 4.57
CA GLU A 53 6.72 1.96 4.96
C GLU A 53 6.56 1.00 3.80
N VAL A 54 5.75 1.39 2.83
CA VAL A 54 5.55 0.57 1.65
C VAL A 54 6.85 0.42 0.89
N LEU A 55 7.63 1.49 0.84
CA LEU A 55 8.91 1.46 0.14
C LEU A 55 9.89 0.50 0.79
N PHE A 56 9.86 0.44 2.10
CA PHE A 56 10.76 -0.44 2.82
C PHE A 56 10.33 -1.89 2.74
N ASP A 57 9.04 -2.11 2.57
CA ASP A 57 8.51 -3.46 2.56
C ASP A 57 9.15 -4.32 1.47
N GLY A 58 9.35 -3.73 0.31
CA GLY A 58 9.90 -4.48 -0.80
C GLY A 58 11.39 -4.65 -0.75
N GLN A 59 12.06 -4.00 0.19
CA GLN A 59 13.52 -4.05 0.26
C GLN A 59 14.03 -4.87 1.41
N ASN A 60 13.14 -5.51 2.07
CA ASN A 60 13.51 -6.31 3.21
C ASN A 60 13.98 -7.67 2.73
N ILE A 61 15.26 -7.81 2.56
CA ILE A 61 15.84 -9.05 2.03
C ILE A 61 16.55 -9.81 3.08
#